data_ab4e83af2439e53df99684f517104f4e
#
_entry.id   ab4e83af2439e53df99684f517104f4e
#
_cell.length_a   1.000
_cell.length_b   1.000
_cell.length_c   1.000
_cell.angle_alpha   90.00
_cell.angle_beta   90.00
_cell.angle_gamma   90.00
#
_symmetry.space_group_name_H-M   'P 1'
#
loop_
_entity.id
_entity.type
_entity.pdbx_description
1 polymer ?
#
loop_
_entity_poly.entity_id
_entity_poly.type
_entity_poly.pdbx_seq_one_letter_code
_entity_poly.pdbx_strand_id
1 'polypeptide(L)'
;MRRLLPIGVALMLGAPTPAAAWGAVAHRYITARAVELLPAELAPFFVHFRDELVLRSNDPDLWRVAGFDTEPPNHLIDFGVDDYGAYPFLALPREYGAAIEKFGAATLRRHGLLPWRTIEEFGNLRRMFQGFTRNQMYVEGNTVLFAAALAHYIQDAHQPLHTHVNFDGQLSGQNGVHSRFESELFERFQTRLAIHPPAVRSVADAGAFIWDVVLDSHQLVPKILEADKAAAAGQQTYDADYFEKFLSGVRPVLERQLSRAISATASAIVGAWEQAGKPTLRTSSPRPTERIRPR
;
A
#
# COMPACT_ATOMS: atom_id res chain seq x y z
N MET A 1 0.98 -61.19 -22.59
CA MET A 1 0.05 -60.34 -21.79
C MET A 1 0.85 -59.16 -21.22
N ARG A 2 0.78 -57.97 -21.87
CA ARG A 2 1.40 -56.74 -21.42
C ARG A 2 0.40 -55.99 -20.54
N ARG A 3 0.74 -55.79 -19.27
CA ARG A 3 -0.07 -54.98 -18.34
C ARG A 3 0.24 -53.50 -18.60
N LEU A 4 -0.78 -52.73 -19.02
CA LEU A 4 -0.76 -51.29 -19.11
C LEU A 4 -1.01 -50.74 -17.70
N LEU A 5 -0.03 -49.96 -17.16
CA LEU A 5 -0.19 -49.18 -15.96
C LEU A 5 -0.94 -47.87 -16.32
N PRO A 6 -1.93 -47.46 -15.55
CA PRO A 6 -2.57 -46.16 -15.77
C PRO A 6 -1.65 -45.03 -15.31
N ILE A 7 -1.36 -44.12 -16.23
CA ILE A 7 -0.69 -42.84 -15.90
C ILE A 7 -1.74 -41.96 -15.19
N GLY A 8 -1.60 -41.83 -13.89
CA GLY A 8 -2.36 -40.86 -13.11
C GLY A 8 -1.89 -39.44 -13.43
N VAL A 9 -2.72 -38.64 -14.09
CA VAL A 9 -2.52 -37.20 -14.23
C VAL A 9 -2.85 -36.59 -12.88
N ALA A 10 -1.83 -36.21 -12.12
CA ALA A 10 -1.99 -35.37 -10.93
C ALA A 10 -2.37 -33.94 -11.39
N LEU A 11 -3.62 -33.56 -11.21
CA LEU A 11 -4.03 -32.16 -11.26
C LEU A 11 -3.31 -31.45 -10.11
N MET A 12 -2.26 -30.71 -10.42
CA MET A 12 -1.73 -29.72 -9.50
C MET A 12 -2.78 -28.61 -9.38
N LEU A 13 -3.58 -28.66 -8.33
CA LEU A 13 -4.34 -27.52 -7.85
C LEU A 13 -3.31 -26.48 -7.41
N GLY A 14 -3.03 -25.50 -8.26
CA GLY A 14 -2.19 -24.37 -7.91
C GLY A 14 -2.73 -23.74 -6.62
N ALA A 15 -1.90 -23.66 -5.59
CA ALA A 15 -2.22 -22.86 -4.42
C ALA A 15 -2.55 -21.43 -4.91
N PRO A 16 -3.59 -20.78 -4.39
CA PRO A 16 -3.87 -19.40 -4.76
C PRO A 16 -2.61 -18.57 -4.44
N THR A 17 -2.08 -17.89 -5.43
CA THR A 17 -1.04 -16.90 -5.20
C THR A 17 -1.61 -15.86 -4.26
N PRO A 18 -0.95 -15.56 -3.12
CA PRO A 18 -1.45 -14.52 -2.24
C PRO A 18 -1.59 -13.22 -3.03
N ALA A 19 -2.74 -12.56 -2.87
CA ALA A 19 -3.01 -11.27 -3.50
C ALA A 19 -1.86 -10.31 -3.19
N ALA A 20 -1.27 -9.71 -4.21
CA ALA A 20 -0.33 -8.62 -4.06
C ALA A 20 -1.15 -7.36 -3.77
N ALA A 21 -0.61 -6.45 -2.97
CA ALA A 21 -1.08 -5.08 -2.83
C ALA A 21 -1.31 -4.43 -4.20
N TRP A 22 -1.76 -3.17 -4.31
CA TRP A 22 -1.80 -2.51 -5.64
C TRP A 22 -0.72 -3.07 -6.53
N GLY A 23 -1.06 -3.69 -7.66
CA GLY A 23 -0.06 -4.41 -8.46
C GLY A 23 1.20 -3.57 -8.65
N ALA A 24 2.36 -4.22 -8.76
CA ALA A 24 3.67 -3.55 -8.78
C ALA A 24 3.76 -2.38 -9.78
N VAL A 25 2.95 -2.40 -10.85
CA VAL A 25 2.86 -1.32 -11.84
C VAL A 25 2.15 -0.10 -11.25
N ALA A 26 1.07 -0.32 -10.48
CA ALA A 26 0.31 0.77 -9.88
C ALA A 26 1.08 1.46 -8.74
N HIS A 27 1.76 0.70 -7.85
CA HIS A 27 2.64 1.28 -6.83
C HIS A 27 3.70 2.19 -7.43
N ARG A 28 4.38 1.74 -8.47
CA ARG A 28 5.38 2.55 -9.17
C ARG A 28 4.78 3.79 -9.81
N TYR A 29 3.62 3.66 -10.44
CA TYR A 29 2.92 4.79 -11.05
C TYR A 29 2.53 5.83 -10.01
N ILE A 30 1.89 5.43 -8.91
CA ILE A 30 1.46 6.33 -7.84
C ILE A 30 2.66 7.05 -7.23
N THR A 31 3.73 6.30 -6.91
CA THR A 31 4.96 6.86 -6.32
C THR A 31 5.63 7.86 -7.27
N ALA A 32 5.74 7.53 -8.55
CA ALA A 32 6.32 8.43 -9.56
C ALA A 32 5.55 9.75 -9.65
N ARG A 33 4.21 9.68 -9.66
CA ARG A 33 3.33 10.85 -9.71
C ARG A 33 3.33 11.65 -8.40
N ALA A 34 3.50 10.99 -7.25
CA ALA A 34 3.62 11.67 -5.97
C ALA A 34 4.88 12.54 -5.88
N VAL A 35 6.00 12.10 -6.45
CA VAL A 35 7.24 12.90 -6.53
C VAL A 35 7.01 14.20 -7.29
N GLU A 36 6.19 14.21 -8.34
CA GLU A 36 5.86 15.39 -9.13
C GLU A 36 5.07 16.45 -8.36
N LEU A 37 4.44 16.07 -7.25
CA LEU A 37 3.64 16.95 -6.40
C LEU A 37 4.43 17.54 -5.21
N LEU A 38 5.67 17.13 -5.00
CA LEU A 38 6.47 17.59 -3.87
C LEU A 38 6.86 19.07 -4.02
N PRO A 39 6.90 19.85 -2.92
CA PRO A 39 7.28 21.24 -2.96
C PRO A 39 8.75 21.41 -3.36
N ALA A 40 9.10 22.63 -3.82
CA ALA A 40 10.40 22.96 -4.36
C ALA A 40 11.58 22.63 -3.43
N GLU A 41 11.37 22.67 -2.13
CA GLU A 41 12.37 22.34 -1.12
C GLU A 41 12.72 20.85 -1.05
N LEU A 42 11.75 19.99 -1.36
CA LEU A 42 11.91 18.53 -1.35
C LEU A 42 12.24 17.97 -2.75
N ALA A 43 11.72 18.61 -3.80
CA ALA A 43 11.80 18.11 -5.16
C ALA A 43 13.24 17.77 -5.63
N PRO A 44 14.30 18.54 -5.37
CA PRO A 44 15.66 18.21 -5.83
C PRO A 44 16.15 16.86 -5.29
N PHE A 45 15.85 16.54 -4.03
CA PHE A 45 16.24 15.26 -3.42
C PHE A 45 15.45 14.10 -4.04
N PHE A 46 14.13 14.21 -4.05
CA PHE A 46 13.27 13.12 -4.52
C PHE A 46 13.33 12.92 -6.05
N VAL A 47 13.59 13.95 -6.82
CA VAL A 47 13.86 13.83 -8.26
C VAL A 47 15.20 13.14 -8.52
N HIS A 48 16.24 13.44 -7.74
CA HIS A 48 17.54 12.78 -7.84
C HIS A 48 17.44 11.25 -7.57
N PHE A 49 16.66 10.86 -6.57
CA PHE A 49 16.46 9.46 -6.18
C PHE A 49 15.17 8.84 -6.74
N ARG A 50 14.53 9.48 -7.74
CA ARG A 50 13.21 9.09 -8.22
C ARG A 50 13.13 7.63 -8.63
N ASP A 51 14.05 7.18 -9.45
CA ASP A 51 14.02 5.82 -9.99
C ASP A 51 14.22 4.76 -8.87
N GLU A 52 15.10 5.03 -7.92
CA GLU A 52 15.29 4.16 -6.76
C GLU A 52 14.03 4.15 -5.87
N LEU A 53 13.45 5.31 -5.56
CA LEU A 53 12.23 5.42 -4.76
C LEU A 53 11.06 4.66 -5.40
N VAL A 54 10.87 4.86 -6.71
CA VAL A 54 9.81 4.20 -7.50
C VAL A 54 10.01 2.68 -7.50
N LEU A 55 11.23 2.20 -7.69
CA LEU A 55 11.51 0.77 -7.67
C LEU A 55 11.24 0.18 -6.27
N ARG A 56 11.75 0.84 -5.23
CA ARG A 56 11.62 0.40 -3.82
C ARG A 56 10.20 0.51 -3.27
N SER A 57 9.28 1.22 -3.94
CA SER A 57 7.88 1.22 -3.51
C SER A 57 7.21 -0.17 -3.58
N ASN A 58 7.86 -1.15 -4.20
CA ASN A 58 7.44 -2.55 -4.16
C ASN A 58 8.22 -3.40 -3.13
N ASP A 59 9.19 -2.83 -2.41
CA ASP A 59 10.02 -3.60 -1.46
C ASP A 59 9.18 -4.35 -0.41
N PRO A 60 8.11 -3.78 0.22
CA PRO A 60 7.28 -4.53 1.17
C PRO A 60 6.66 -5.80 0.59
N ASP A 61 6.14 -5.75 -0.63
CA ASP A 61 5.65 -6.95 -1.32
C ASP A 61 6.77 -7.97 -1.58
N LEU A 62 7.96 -7.50 -1.96
CA LEU A 62 9.11 -8.37 -2.17
C LEU A 62 9.59 -8.99 -0.85
N TRP A 63 9.52 -8.29 0.27
CA TRP A 63 9.82 -8.86 1.59
C TRP A 63 8.85 -9.97 1.93
N ARG A 64 7.56 -9.79 1.67
CA ARG A 64 6.54 -10.83 1.84
C ARG A 64 6.88 -12.07 0.98
N VAL A 65 7.20 -11.88 -0.31
CA VAL A 65 7.57 -12.97 -1.22
C VAL A 65 8.88 -13.64 -0.80
N ALA A 66 9.82 -12.89 -0.24
CA ALA A 66 11.08 -13.42 0.30
C ALA A 66 10.92 -14.22 1.61
N GLY A 67 9.71 -14.31 2.16
CA GLY A 67 9.40 -15.12 3.34
C GLY A 67 9.62 -14.41 4.68
N PHE A 68 9.54 -13.08 4.71
CA PHE A 68 9.51 -12.35 5.99
C PHE A 68 8.13 -12.53 6.63
N ASP A 69 7.97 -13.48 7.53
CA ASP A 69 6.70 -13.89 8.14
C ASP A 69 5.94 -12.77 8.86
N THR A 70 6.62 -11.68 9.21
CA THR A 70 6.02 -10.52 9.87
C THR A 70 5.40 -9.54 8.88
N GLU A 71 5.67 -9.68 7.59
CA GLU A 71 5.30 -8.71 6.57
C GLU A 71 3.83 -8.80 6.11
N PRO A 72 3.26 -9.99 5.84
CA PRO A 72 1.91 -10.09 5.28
C PRO A 72 0.82 -9.29 6.03
N PRO A 73 0.77 -9.26 7.37
CA PRO A 73 -0.23 -8.48 8.10
C PRO A 73 -0.14 -6.97 7.91
N ASN A 74 0.99 -6.46 7.44
CA ASN A 74 1.24 -5.02 7.32
C ASN A 74 0.50 -4.38 6.14
N HIS A 75 0.03 -5.18 5.19
CA HIS A 75 -0.60 -4.72 3.94
C HIS A 75 -2.11 -4.50 4.03
N LEU A 76 -2.76 -4.95 5.09
CA LEU A 76 -4.22 -4.98 5.17
C LEU A 76 -4.74 -4.68 6.57
N ILE A 77 -6.05 -4.42 6.66
CA ILE A 77 -6.83 -4.45 7.89
C ILE A 77 -8.22 -5.01 7.60
N ASP A 78 -8.55 -6.16 8.19
CA ASP A 78 -9.81 -6.87 7.95
C ASP A 78 -10.96 -6.26 8.76
N PHE A 79 -11.55 -5.18 8.27
CA PHE A 79 -12.83 -4.74 8.79
C PHE A 79 -13.95 -5.71 8.36
N GLY A 80 -15.03 -5.74 9.16
CA GLY A 80 -16.13 -6.68 8.95
C GLY A 80 -15.97 -7.98 9.72
N VAL A 81 -14.93 -8.11 10.56
CA VAL A 81 -14.89 -9.13 11.63
C VAL A 81 -15.76 -8.68 12.80
N ASP A 82 -16.48 -9.63 13.42
CA ASP A 82 -17.45 -9.33 14.48
C ASP A 82 -16.84 -8.59 15.67
N ASP A 83 -15.59 -8.93 16.02
CA ASP A 83 -14.86 -8.36 17.15
C ASP A 83 -14.66 -6.84 17.07
N TYR A 84 -14.58 -6.28 15.86
CA TYR A 84 -14.34 -4.85 15.66
C TYR A 84 -15.64 -4.02 15.66
N GLY A 85 -16.80 -4.70 15.63
CA GLY A 85 -18.11 -4.08 15.66
C GLY A 85 -18.53 -3.43 14.36
N ALA A 86 -19.61 -2.65 14.41
CA ALA A 86 -20.11 -1.93 13.23
C ALA A 86 -19.22 -0.73 12.86
N TYR A 87 -19.27 -0.34 11.58
CA TYR A 87 -18.65 0.90 11.09
C TYR A 87 -19.02 2.10 12.01
N PRO A 88 -18.09 2.95 12.40
CA PRO A 88 -16.68 3.04 12.00
C PRO A 88 -15.71 2.23 12.87
N PHE A 89 -16.10 1.06 13.37
CA PHE A 89 -15.26 0.09 14.09
C PHE A 89 -14.64 0.67 15.37
N LEU A 90 -15.44 1.36 16.17
CA LEU A 90 -14.99 2.01 17.41
C LEU A 90 -14.56 1.01 18.50
N ALA A 91 -14.93 -0.26 18.36
CA ALA A 91 -14.45 -1.31 19.25
C ALA A 91 -12.96 -1.57 19.08
N LEU A 92 -12.36 -1.25 17.92
CA LEU A 92 -10.92 -1.37 17.65
C LEU A 92 -10.20 -0.10 18.11
N PRO A 93 -9.37 -0.14 19.17
CA PRO A 93 -8.57 0.99 19.60
C PRO A 93 -7.60 1.44 18.50
N ARG A 94 -7.47 2.75 18.31
CA ARG A 94 -6.57 3.32 17.29
C ARG A 94 -5.10 3.31 17.73
N GLU A 95 -4.86 3.32 19.03
CA GLU A 95 -3.53 3.17 19.61
C GLU A 95 -3.17 1.69 19.67
N TYR A 96 -1.96 1.32 19.20
CA TYR A 96 -1.55 -0.08 19.01
C TYR A 96 -1.45 -0.87 20.33
N GLY A 97 -0.89 -0.24 21.39
CA GLY A 97 -0.78 -0.89 22.70
C GLY A 97 -2.14 -1.21 23.29
N ALA A 98 -3.10 -0.28 23.21
CA ALA A 98 -4.47 -0.50 23.65
C ALA A 98 -5.20 -1.56 22.80
N ALA A 99 -4.91 -1.64 21.51
CA ALA A 99 -5.45 -2.68 20.64
C ALA A 99 -4.89 -4.07 21.02
N ILE A 100 -3.58 -4.17 21.31
CA ILE A 100 -2.96 -5.41 21.81
C ILE A 100 -3.57 -5.83 23.16
N GLU A 101 -3.73 -4.88 24.07
CA GLU A 101 -4.32 -5.17 25.39
C GLU A 101 -5.73 -5.75 25.25
N LYS A 102 -6.53 -5.22 24.33
CA LYS A 102 -7.92 -5.63 24.13
C LYS A 102 -8.07 -6.93 23.36
N PHE A 103 -7.33 -7.12 22.27
CA PHE A 103 -7.55 -8.23 21.32
C PHE A 103 -6.41 -9.25 21.28
N GLY A 104 -5.25 -8.92 21.84
CA GLY A 104 -4.04 -9.72 21.75
C GLY A 104 -3.31 -9.59 20.41
N ALA A 105 -1.98 -9.65 20.47
CA ALA A 105 -1.12 -9.48 19.29
C ALA A 105 -1.41 -10.49 18.17
N ALA A 106 -1.74 -11.74 18.52
CA ALA A 106 -2.02 -12.79 17.54
C ALA A 106 -3.29 -12.49 16.72
N THR A 107 -4.34 -11.97 17.38
CA THR A 107 -5.59 -11.57 16.70
C THR A 107 -5.36 -10.40 15.77
N LEU A 108 -4.65 -9.35 16.24
CA LEU A 108 -4.34 -8.20 15.39
C LEU A 108 -3.50 -8.60 14.18
N ARG A 109 -2.49 -9.45 14.36
CA ARG A 109 -1.69 -9.96 13.23
C ARG A 109 -2.52 -10.75 12.23
N ARG A 110 -3.53 -11.49 12.67
CA ARG A 110 -4.44 -12.23 11.77
C ARG A 110 -5.29 -11.30 10.94
N HIS A 111 -5.77 -10.20 11.52
CA HIS A 111 -6.69 -9.26 10.89
C HIS A 111 -6.01 -8.00 10.33
N GLY A 112 -4.68 -7.96 10.37
CA GLY A 112 -3.91 -6.92 9.72
C GLY A 112 -3.48 -5.76 10.62
N LEU A 113 -2.38 -5.14 10.22
CA LEU A 113 -1.66 -4.12 10.97
C LEU A 113 -1.45 -2.82 10.17
N LEU A 114 -2.03 -2.70 8.97
CA LEU A 114 -1.76 -1.64 8.01
C LEU A 114 -1.77 -0.22 8.60
N PRO A 115 -2.76 0.22 9.40
CA PRO A 115 -2.74 1.58 9.93
C PRO A 115 -1.54 1.83 10.85
N TRP A 116 -1.24 0.90 11.75
CA TRP A 116 -0.15 1.03 12.70
C TRP A 116 1.23 0.95 12.03
N ARG A 117 1.36 0.08 11.01
CA ARG A 117 2.57 0.00 10.20
C ARG A 117 2.82 1.30 9.44
N THR A 118 1.80 1.90 8.87
CA THR A 118 1.90 3.19 8.19
C THR A 118 2.36 4.31 9.15
N ILE A 119 1.81 4.33 10.39
CA ILE A 119 2.22 5.29 11.43
C ILE A 119 3.70 5.09 11.79
N GLU A 120 4.13 3.84 11.93
CA GLU A 120 5.53 3.50 12.22
C GLU A 120 6.46 4.02 11.12
N GLU A 121 6.12 3.77 9.84
CA GLU A 121 6.94 4.20 8.71
C GLU A 121 6.96 5.73 8.53
N PHE A 122 5.86 6.41 8.83
CA PHE A 122 5.87 7.86 8.91
C PHE A 122 6.86 8.37 9.98
N GLY A 123 6.87 7.73 11.14
CA GLY A 123 7.81 8.03 12.23
C GLY A 123 9.27 7.74 11.83
N ASN A 124 9.49 6.63 11.09
CA ASN A 124 10.80 6.26 10.56
C ASN A 124 11.32 7.31 9.59
N LEU A 125 10.52 7.71 8.61
CA LEU A 125 10.88 8.75 7.64
C LEU A 125 11.17 10.09 8.32
N ARG A 126 10.35 10.50 9.30
CA ARG A 126 10.61 11.72 10.10
C ARG A 126 11.97 11.65 10.80
N ARG A 127 12.34 10.52 11.40
CA ARG A 127 13.66 10.32 12.03
C ARG A 127 14.80 10.42 11.01
N MET A 128 14.61 9.91 9.81
CA MET A 128 15.61 10.04 8.73
C MET A 128 15.78 11.51 8.34
N PHE A 129 14.72 12.26 8.16
CA PHE A 129 14.82 13.70 7.90
C PHE A 129 15.57 14.45 9.02
N GLN A 130 15.34 14.12 10.29
CA GLN A 130 16.11 14.67 11.40
C GLN A 130 17.62 14.33 11.31
N GLY A 131 17.96 13.21 10.69
CA GLY A 131 19.34 12.80 10.47
C GLY A 131 20.14 13.77 9.58
N PHE A 132 19.50 14.47 8.65
CA PHE A 132 20.14 15.49 7.84
C PHE A 132 20.67 16.66 8.68
N THR A 133 19.88 17.14 9.63
CA THR A 133 20.30 18.21 10.56
C THR A 133 21.51 17.78 11.40
N ARG A 134 21.59 16.52 11.75
CA ARG A 134 22.70 15.93 12.54
C ARG A 134 23.90 15.54 11.68
N ASN A 135 23.88 15.80 10.39
CA ASN A 135 24.89 15.36 9.42
C ASN A 135 25.20 13.87 9.48
N GLN A 136 24.16 13.05 9.71
CA GLN A 136 24.29 11.61 9.85
C GLN A 136 24.70 10.96 8.52
N MET A 137 25.60 9.99 8.58
CA MET A 137 26.02 9.22 7.40
C MET A 137 24.90 8.27 6.93
N TYR A 138 24.85 8.02 5.64
CA TYR A 138 23.90 7.09 4.99
C TYR A 138 22.42 7.47 5.18
N VAL A 139 22.13 8.67 5.61
CA VAL A 139 20.75 9.13 5.82
C VAL A 139 19.97 9.22 4.51
N GLU A 140 20.65 9.49 3.41
CA GLU A 140 20.05 9.64 2.07
C GLU A 140 19.38 8.34 1.63
N GLY A 141 20.11 7.23 1.59
CA GLY A 141 19.58 5.91 1.20
C GLY A 141 18.48 5.42 2.14
N ASN A 142 18.65 5.63 3.46
CA ASN A 142 17.60 5.28 4.42
C ASN A 142 16.34 6.15 4.25
N THR A 143 16.49 7.42 3.90
CA THR A 143 15.33 8.28 3.59
C THR A 143 14.55 7.76 2.39
N VAL A 144 15.24 7.33 1.34
CA VAL A 144 14.61 6.72 0.16
C VAL A 144 13.88 5.43 0.54
N LEU A 145 14.54 4.56 1.34
CA LEU A 145 13.94 3.29 1.79
C LEU A 145 12.64 3.53 2.59
N PHE A 146 12.70 4.38 3.62
CA PHE A 146 11.53 4.63 4.47
C PHE A 146 10.45 5.47 3.77
N ALA A 147 10.82 6.34 2.83
CA ALA A 147 9.84 7.04 2.00
C ALA A 147 9.12 6.06 1.05
N ALA A 148 9.83 5.08 0.49
CA ALA A 148 9.27 4.05 -0.37
C ALA A 148 8.33 3.10 0.40
N ALA A 149 8.74 2.64 1.58
CA ALA A 149 7.90 1.78 2.43
C ALA A 149 6.63 2.53 2.90
N LEU A 150 6.76 3.78 3.35
CA LEU A 150 5.63 4.62 3.70
C LEU A 150 4.67 4.82 2.51
N ALA A 151 5.22 5.08 1.31
CA ALA A 151 4.44 5.22 0.09
C ALA A 151 3.62 3.95 -0.19
N HIS A 152 4.24 2.78 -0.09
CA HIS A 152 3.58 1.49 -0.29
C HIS A 152 2.36 1.32 0.62
N TYR A 153 2.53 1.40 1.94
CA TYR A 153 1.42 1.19 2.88
C TYR A 153 0.32 2.27 2.80
N ILE A 154 0.65 3.51 2.45
CA ILE A 154 -0.37 4.53 2.14
C ILE A 154 -1.17 4.13 0.91
N GLN A 155 -0.53 3.59 -0.10
CA GLN A 155 -1.18 3.15 -1.33
C GLN A 155 -2.07 1.93 -1.05
N ASP A 156 -1.62 0.97 -0.24
CA ASP A 156 -2.43 -0.15 0.22
C ASP A 156 -3.67 0.31 0.97
N ALA A 157 -3.54 1.32 1.83
CA ALA A 157 -4.67 1.90 2.54
C ALA A 157 -5.72 2.54 1.61
N HIS A 158 -5.33 2.95 0.41
CA HIS A 158 -6.23 3.44 -0.63
C HIS A 158 -6.81 2.34 -1.53
N GLN A 159 -6.38 1.10 -1.38
CA GLN A 159 -6.98 -0.05 -2.06
C GLN A 159 -8.13 -0.58 -1.19
N PRO A 160 -9.39 -0.42 -1.61
CA PRO A 160 -10.52 -0.74 -0.74
C PRO A 160 -10.54 -2.19 -0.24
N LEU A 161 -10.14 -3.15 -1.07
CA LEU A 161 -10.15 -4.56 -0.70
C LEU A 161 -9.10 -4.91 0.37
N HIS A 162 -8.08 -4.06 0.60
CA HIS A 162 -7.15 -4.18 1.74
C HIS A 162 -7.78 -3.82 3.09
N THR A 163 -9.02 -3.37 3.09
CA THR A 163 -9.71 -2.91 4.31
C THR A 163 -10.92 -3.78 4.69
N HIS A 164 -11.01 -5.01 4.17
CA HIS A 164 -12.20 -5.82 4.37
C HIS A 164 -11.87 -7.31 4.46
N VAL A 165 -12.52 -8.01 5.40
CA VAL A 165 -12.38 -9.47 5.59
C VAL A 165 -12.70 -10.28 4.32
N ASN A 166 -13.57 -9.79 3.44
CA ASN A 166 -13.86 -10.38 2.11
C ASN A 166 -12.96 -9.77 1.03
N PHE A 167 -11.66 -9.69 1.30
CA PHE A 167 -10.68 -8.97 0.49
C PHE A 167 -10.53 -9.51 -0.95
N ASP A 168 -10.73 -10.80 -1.17
CA ASP A 168 -10.62 -11.45 -2.48
C ASP A 168 -11.95 -11.98 -3.03
N GLY A 169 -13.08 -11.57 -2.41
CA GLY A 169 -14.40 -12.06 -2.77
C GLY A 169 -14.69 -13.49 -2.33
N GLN A 170 -13.85 -14.08 -1.48
CA GLN A 170 -13.94 -15.47 -1.03
C GLN A 170 -15.22 -15.76 -0.23
N LEU A 171 -15.80 -14.74 0.42
CA LEU A 171 -17.07 -14.86 1.14
C LEU A 171 -18.30 -14.64 0.26
N SER A 172 -18.10 -14.14 -0.96
CA SER A 172 -19.18 -13.81 -1.92
C SER A 172 -19.10 -14.64 -3.22
N GLY A 173 -18.17 -15.61 -3.30
CA GLY A 173 -17.97 -16.43 -4.49
C GLY A 173 -17.34 -15.71 -5.68
N GLN A 174 -16.59 -14.63 -5.41
CA GLN A 174 -15.96 -13.75 -6.39
C GLN A 174 -14.42 -13.85 -6.33
N ASN A 175 -13.89 -15.03 -6.02
CA ASN A 175 -12.45 -15.25 -5.84
C ASN A 175 -11.62 -14.60 -6.96
N GLY A 176 -10.52 -13.94 -6.57
CA GLY A 176 -9.62 -13.23 -7.46
C GLY A 176 -10.07 -11.81 -7.82
N VAL A 177 -11.17 -11.28 -7.25
CA VAL A 177 -11.60 -9.90 -7.49
C VAL A 177 -10.54 -8.89 -7.09
N HIS A 178 -9.74 -9.21 -6.10
CA HIS A 178 -8.61 -8.41 -5.64
C HIS A 178 -7.65 -8.08 -6.78
N SER A 179 -7.04 -9.11 -7.36
CA SER A 179 -6.11 -8.96 -8.48
C SER A 179 -6.77 -8.31 -9.70
N ARG A 180 -8.03 -8.66 -9.99
CA ARG A 180 -8.75 -8.07 -11.11
C ARG A 180 -8.96 -6.57 -10.96
N PHE A 181 -9.24 -6.10 -9.72
CA PHE A 181 -9.46 -4.66 -9.45
C PHE A 181 -8.15 -3.89 -9.43
N GLU A 182 -7.14 -4.35 -8.71
CA GLU A 182 -5.92 -3.59 -8.44
C GLU A 182 -4.87 -3.66 -9.55
N SER A 183 -4.70 -4.85 -10.15
CA SER A 183 -3.65 -5.07 -11.15
C SER A 183 -4.24 -5.02 -12.55
N GLU A 184 -5.18 -5.92 -12.86
CA GLU A 184 -5.62 -6.12 -14.23
C GLU A 184 -6.39 -4.92 -14.79
N LEU A 185 -7.28 -4.29 -14.01
CA LEU A 185 -7.97 -3.07 -14.46
C LEU A 185 -6.98 -1.93 -14.70
N PHE A 186 -6.05 -1.70 -13.76
CA PHE A 186 -5.08 -0.63 -13.91
C PHE A 186 -4.18 -0.86 -15.12
N GLU A 187 -3.57 -2.04 -15.25
CA GLU A 187 -2.64 -2.35 -16.35
C GLU A 187 -3.30 -2.29 -17.72
N ARG A 188 -4.55 -2.75 -17.84
CA ARG A 188 -5.31 -2.72 -19.09
C ARG A 188 -5.74 -1.32 -19.49
N PHE A 189 -6.08 -0.46 -18.52
CA PHE A 189 -6.80 0.78 -18.78
C PHE A 189 -6.13 2.05 -18.29
N GLN A 190 -4.89 1.99 -17.78
CA GLN A 190 -4.19 3.15 -17.18
C GLN A 190 -4.20 4.41 -18.07
N THR A 191 -4.10 4.24 -19.40
CA THR A 191 -4.12 5.37 -20.35
C THR A 191 -5.52 5.97 -20.57
N ARG A 192 -6.56 5.31 -20.09
CA ARG A 192 -7.97 5.72 -20.20
C ARG A 192 -8.54 6.27 -18.89
N LEU A 193 -7.75 6.23 -17.80
CA LEU A 193 -8.16 6.71 -16.48
C LEU A 193 -7.91 8.21 -16.36
N ALA A 194 -8.89 8.93 -15.78
CA ALA A 194 -8.79 10.35 -15.47
C ALA A 194 -8.24 10.53 -14.04
N ILE A 195 -6.92 10.63 -13.94
CA ILE A 195 -6.21 10.73 -12.66
C ILE A 195 -5.94 12.20 -12.33
N HIS A 196 -6.64 12.73 -11.32
CA HIS A 196 -6.59 14.12 -10.88
C HIS A 196 -6.29 14.20 -9.38
N PRO A 197 -5.00 14.13 -8.97
CA PRO A 197 -4.65 14.19 -7.56
C PRO A 197 -5.12 15.51 -6.93
N PRO A 198 -5.74 15.46 -5.73
CA PRO A 198 -6.03 16.68 -4.98
C PRO A 198 -4.74 17.41 -4.57
N ALA A 199 -4.86 18.66 -4.13
CA ALA A 199 -3.74 19.44 -3.63
C ALA A 199 -3.07 18.73 -2.43
N VAL A 200 -1.74 18.74 -2.41
CA VAL A 200 -0.95 18.21 -1.29
C VAL A 200 -1.20 19.04 -0.03
N ARG A 201 -1.42 18.34 1.08
CA ARG A 201 -1.63 18.94 2.40
C ARG A 201 -0.73 18.21 3.40
N SER A 202 0.08 18.96 4.14
CA SER A 202 0.94 18.38 5.17
C SER A 202 0.15 17.55 6.17
N VAL A 203 0.63 16.35 6.45
CA VAL A 203 0.03 15.44 7.44
C VAL A 203 0.54 15.85 8.83
N ALA A 204 -0.32 16.46 9.64
CA ALA A 204 0.01 16.88 11.00
C ALA A 204 -0.09 15.71 12.00
N ASP A 205 -1.06 14.83 11.84
CA ASP A 205 -1.29 13.65 12.66
C ASP A 205 -1.39 12.41 11.74
N ALA A 206 -0.34 11.59 11.76
CA ALA A 206 -0.29 10.38 10.93
C ALA A 206 -1.33 9.34 11.34
N GLY A 207 -1.69 9.29 12.64
CA GLY A 207 -2.71 8.39 13.15
C GLY A 207 -4.08 8.77 12.61
N ALA A 208 -4.55 9.98 12.87
CA ALA A 208 -5.83 10.45 12.36
C ALA A 208 -5.90 10.30 10.84
N PHE A 209 -4.84 10.70 10.13
CA PHE A 209 -4.77 10.62 8.67
C PHE A 209 -5.00 9.20 8.14
N ILE A 210 -4.26 8.21 8.63
CA ILE A 210 -4.33 6.86 8.05
C ILE A 210 -5.64 6.15 8.43
N TRP A 211 -6.16 6.40 9.64
CA TRP A 211 -7.44 5.84 10.04
C TRP A 211 -8.60 6.40 9.20
N ASP A 212 -8.58 7.67 8.85
CA ASP A 212 -9.56 8.27 7.93
C ASP A 212 -9.46 7.62 6.55
N VAL A 213 -8.24 7.37 6.05
CA VAL A 213 -8.02 6.73 4.74
C VAL A 213 -8.60 5.32 4.69
N VAL A 214 -8.28 4.46 5.67
CA VAL A 214 -8.75 3.06 5.65
C VAL A 214 -10.26 2.97 5.85
N LEU A 215 -10.85 3.85 6.66
CA LEU A 215 -12.29 3.91 6.86
C LEU A 215 -13.03 4.37 5.60
N ASP A 216 -12.52 5.39 4.93
CA ASP A 216 -13.07 5.86 3.67
C ASP A 216 -12.94 4.82 2.55
N SER A 217 -11.80 4.13 2.46
CA SER A 217 -11.58 3.05 1.51
C SER A 217 -12.55 1.88 1.75
N HIS A 218 -12.77 1.50 3.00
CA HIS A 218 -13.69 0.42 3.37
C HIS A 218 -15.10 0.62 2.82
N GLN A 219 -15.61 1.85 2.84
CA GLN A 219 -16.96 2.16 2.35
C GLN A 219 -17.14 1.91 0.84
N LEU A 220 -16.06 1.75 0.10
CA LEU A 220 -16.09 1.52 -1.35
C LEU A 220 -16.14 0.04 -1.74
N VAL A 221 -15.87 -0.86 -0.80
CA VAL A 221 -15.84 -2.32 -1.04
C VAL A 221 -17.14 -2.87 -1.64
N PRO A 222 -18.32 -2.54 -1.11
CA PRO A 222 -19.58 -3.06 -1.67
C PRO A 222 -19.73 -2.74 -3.15
N LYS A 223 -19.34 -1.53 -3.56
CA LYS A 223 -19.44 -1.10 -4.95
C LYS A 223 -18.53 -1.87 -5.89
N ILE A 224 -17.34 -2.27 -5.42
CA ILE A 224 -16.41 -3.10 -6.20
C ILE A 224 -17.00 -4.50 -6.38
N LEU A 225 -17.48 -5.11 -5.29
CA LEU A 225 -18.07 -6.43 -5.34
C LEU A 225 -19.35 -6.48 -6.19
N GLU A 226 -20.21 -5.48 -6.09
CA GLU A 226 -21.41 -5.35 -6.93
C GLU A 226 -21.07 -5.25 -8.41
N ALA A 227 -20.07 -4.43 -8.76
CA ALA A 227 -19.63 -4.23 -10.14
C ALA A 227 -18.98 -5.48 -10.73
N ASP A 228 -18.12 -6.17 -9.98
CA ASP A 228 -17.51 -7.44 -10.38
C ASP A 228 -18.58 -8.50 -10.64
N LYS A 229 -19.54 -8.64 -9.71
CA LYS A 229 -20.66 -9.57 -9.85
C LYS A 229 -21.51 -9.27 -11.08
N ALA A 230 -21.80 -8.00 -11.34
CA ALA A 230 -22.58 -7.58 -12.51
C ALA A 230 -21.81 -7.81 -13.81
N ALA A 231 -20.50 -7.56 -13.83
CA ALA A 231 -19.65 -7.79 -14.99
C ALA A 231 -19.51 -9.30 -15.32
N ALA A 232 -19.44 -10.14 -14.30
CA ALA A 232 -19.33 -11.59 -14.45
C ALA A 232 -20.65 -12.27 -14.84
N ALA A 233 -21.79 -11.58 -14.75
CA ALA A 233 -23.11 -12.17 -15.03
C ALA A 233 -23.19 -12.66 -16.48
N GLY A 234 -23.44 -13.96 -16.67
CA GLY A 234 -23.53 -14.59 -17.98
C GLY A 234 -22.20 -14.85 -18.69
N GLN A 235 -21.08 -14.50 -18.05
CA GLN A 235 -19.74 -14.76 -18.58
C GLN A 235 -19.24 -16.16 -18.14
N GLN A 236 -18.47 -16.81 -19.01
CA GLN A 236 -17.79 -18.08 -18.69
C GLN A 236 -16.32 -17.85 -18.30
N THR A 237 -15.77 -16.70 -18.66
CA THR A 237 -14.36 -16.33 -18.46
C THR A 237 -14.26 -14.83 -18.15
N TYR A 238 -13.17 -14.42 -17.52
CA TYR A 238 -12.81 -13.00 -17.34
C TYR A 238 -12.11 -12.48 -18.60
N ASP A 239 -12.88 -12.26 -19.67
CA ASP A 239 -12.41 -11.79 -20.96
C ASP A 239 -12.41 -10.25 -21.10
N ALA A 240 -12.17 -9.74 -22.30
CA ALA A 240 -12.13 -8.30 -22.55
C ALA A 240 -13.49 -7.62 -22.28
N ASP A 241 -14.61 -8.28 -22.57
CA ASP A 241 -15.96 -7.76 -22.35
C ASP A 241 -16.26 -7.67 -20.84
N TYR A 242 -15.86 -8.68 -20.07
CA TYR A 242 -15.92 -8.63 -18.60
C TYR A 242 -15.15 -7.40 -18.07
N PHE A 243 -13.89 -7.19 -18.49
CA PHE A 243 -13.08 -6.08 -17.97
C PHE A 243 -13.61 -4.71 -18.37
N GLU A 244 -14.18 -4.55 -19.56
CA GLU A 244 -14.86 -3.30 -19.95
C GLU A 244 -16.08 -3.02 -19.07
N LYS A 245 -16.90 -4.03 -18.80
CA LYS A 245 -18.06 -3.93 -17.91
C LYS A 245 -17.64 -3.62 -16.47
N PHE A 246 -16.62 -4.33 -15.97
CA PHE A 246 -16.11 -4.12 -14.61
C PHE A 246 -15.54 -2.70 -14.47
N LEU A 247 -14.70 -2.24 -15.41
CA LEU A 247 -14.23 -0.87 -15.42
C LEU A 247 -15.38 0.14 -15.42
N SER A 248 -16.38 -0.07 -16.25
CA SER A 248 -17.55 0.84 -16.31
C SER A 248 -18.23 0.99 -14.94
N GLY A 249 -18.34 -0.11 -14.19
CA GLY A 249 -18.94 -0.11 -12.84
C GLY A 249 -18.09 0.54 -11.77
N VAL A 250 -16.75 0.43 -11.85
CA VAL A 250 -15.82 0.86 -10.79
C VAL A 250 -14.96 2.06 -11.16
N ARG A 251 -15.00 2.56 -12.39
CA ARG A 251 -14.14 3.67 -12.86
C ARG A 251 -14.06 4.84 -11.87
N PRO A 252 -15.18 5.39 -11.34
CA PRO A 252 -15.08 6.50 -10.40
C PRO A 252 -14.36 6.12 -9.10
N VAL A 253 -14.47 4.87 -8.65
CA VAL A 253 -13.77 4.37 -7.46
C VAL A 253 -12.28 4.28 -7.74
N LEU A 254 -11.90 3.64 -8.85
CA LEU A 254 -10.50 3.43 -9.25
C LEU A 254 -9.77 4.77 -9.45
N GLU A 255 -10.35 5.68 -10.23
CA GLU A 255 -9.78 7.01 -10.49
C GLU A 255 -9.65 7.84 -9.22
N ARG A 256 -10.66 7.81 -8.34
CA ARG A 256 -10.63 8.50 -7.04
C ARG A 256 -9.51 7.95 -6.14
N GLN A 257 -9.43 6.63 -5.99
CA GLN A 257 -8.46 6.02 -5.09
C GLN A 257 -7.02 6.21 -5.59
N LEU A 258 -6.76 6.05 -6.86
CA LEU A 258 -5.44 6.35 -7.45
C LEU A 258 -5.07 7.84 -7.27
N SER A 259 -5.99 8.75 -7.57
CA SER A 259 -5.75 10.19 -7.41
C SER A 259 -5.45 10.56 -5.96
N ARG A 260 -6.20 10.01 -5.02
CA ARG A 260 -5.99 10.25 -3.59
C ARG A 260 -4.70 9.62 -3.07
N ALA A 261 -4.36 8.41 -3.49
CA ALA A 261 -3.12 7.73 -3.11
C ALA A 261 -1.88 8.55 -3.52
N ILE A 262 -1.89 9.14 -4.72
CA ILE A 262 -0.82 10.02 -5.20
C ILE A 262 -0.65 11.23 -4.27
N SER A 263 -1.74 11.96 -4.01
CA SER A 263 -1.70 13.14 -3.13
C SER A 263 -1.36 12.78 -1.68
N ALA A 264 -1.91 11.68 -1.17
CA ALA A 264 -1.67 11.19 0.18
C ALA A 264 -0.20 10.81 0.42
N THR A 265 0.41 10.13 -0.55
CA THR A 265 1.84 9.79 -0.52
C THR A 265 2.71 11.06 -0.43
N ALA A 266 2.48 12.04 -1.30
CA ALA A 266 3.20 13.31 -1.25
C ALA A 266 2.94 14.06 0.05
N SER A 267 1.69 14.08 0.53
CA SER A 267 1.28 14.77 1.76
C SER A 267 1.96 14.20 3.02
N ALA A 268 2.11 12.87 3.08
CA ALA A 268 2.79 12.21 4.19
C ALA A 268 4.31 12.49 4.18
N ILE A 269 4.94 12.49 3.01
CA ILE A 269 6.36 12.86 2.88
C ILE A 269 6.56 14.32 3.36
N VAL A 270 5.71 15.24 2.92
CA VAL A 270 5.75 16.65 3.36
C VAL A 270 5.54 16.77 4.87
N GLY A 271 4.54 16.06 5.42
CA GLY A 271 4.27 16.08 6.86
C GLY A 271 5.43 15.57 7.70
N ALA A 272 6.05 14.47 7.30
CA ALA A 272 7.21 13.92 7.98
C ALA A 272 8.41 14.89 7.94
N TRP A 273 8.63 15.57 6.80
CA TRP A 273 9.69 16.56 6.64
C TRP A 273 9.44 17.82 7.48
N GLU A 274 8.22 18.33 7.48
CA GLU A 274 7.87 19.50 8.32
C GLU A 274 8.03 19.21 9.80
N GLN A 275 7.56 18.04 10.26
CA GLN A 275 7.73 17.60 11.65
C GLN A 275 9.18 17.33 12.04
N ALA A 276 10.06 17.11 11.05
CA ALA A 276 11.49 17.01 11.28
C ALA A 276 12.21 18.37 11.37
N GLY A 277 11.48 19.48 11.23
CA GLY A 277 12.05 20.83 11.25
C GLY A 277 12.51 21.35 9.89
N LYS A 278 11.99 20.78 8.79
CA LYS A 278 12.27 21.20 7.41
C LYS A 278 13.77 21.22 7.05
N PRO A 279 14.53 20.15 7.33
CA PRO A 279 15.95 20.13 7.03
C PRO A 279 16.22 20.28 5.53
N THR A 280 17.34 20.93 5.21
CA THR A 280 17.88 20.89 3.85
C THR A 280 18.38 19.49 3.53
N LEU A 281 17.91 18.93 2.40
CA LEU A 281 18.26 17.57 1.97
C LEU A 281 19.43 17.61 0.98
N ARG A 282 20.47 16.84 1.27
CA ARG A 282 21.59 16.61 0.34
C ARG A 282 21.40 15.28 -0.38
N THR A 283 22.02 15.13 -1.54
CA THR A 283 21.96 13.93 -2.37
C THR A 283 23.19 13.02 -2.25
N SER A 284 24.16 13.38 -1.42
CA SER A 284 25.37 12.60 -1.18
C SER A 284 25.75 12.64 0.29
N SER A 285 26.18 11.49 0.81
CA SER A 285 26.66 11.40 2.19
C SER A 285 27.94 12.19 2.37
N PRO A 286 28.14 12.82 3.56
CA PRO A 286 29.40 13.46 3.89
C PRO A 286 30.52 12.39 3.86
N ARG A 287 31.71 12.79 3.40
CA ARG A 287 32.86 11.90 3.49
C ARG A 287 33.16 11.58 4.96
N PRO A 288 33.53 10.32 5.29
CA PRO A 288 33.98 10.00 6.64
C PRO A 288 35.13 10.92 7.01
N THR A 289 35.02 11.61 8.15
CA THR A 289 36.16 12.32 8.73
C THR A 289 37.21 11.30 9.15
N GLU A 290 38.46 11.52 8.77
CA GLU A 290 39.57 10.70 9.27
C GLU A 290 39.55 10.73 10.80
N ARG A 291 39.52 9.55 11.42
CA ARG A 291 39.62 9.46 12.87
C ARG A 291 41.04 9.77 13.26
N ILE A 292 41.27 10.92 13.88
CA ILE A 292 42.56 11.21 14.52
C ILE A 292 42.71 10.20 15.67
N ARG A 293 43.80 9.40 15.63
CA ARG A 293 44.11 8.52 16.76
C ARG A 293 44.32 9.38 18.01
N PRO A 294 43.67 9.05 19.14
CA PRO A 294 44.01 9.69 20.40
C PRO A 294 45.50 9.38 20.68
N ARG A 295 46.26 10.38 21.06
CA ARG A 295 47.66 10.23 21.52
C ARG A 295 47.70 9.60 22.88
#